data_6abd77634540e5513e285a1bc1b2d878
#
_entry.id   6abd77634540e5513e285a1bc1b2d878
#
_cell.length_a   1.000
_cell.length_b   1.000
_cell.length_c   1.000
_cell.angle_alpha   90.00
_cell.angle_beta   90.00
_cell.angle_gamma   90.00
#
_symmetry.space_group_name_H-M   'P 1'
#
loop_
_entity.id
_entity.type
_entity.pdbx_description
1 polymer ?
#
loop_
_entity_poly.entity_id
_entity_poly.type
_entity_poly.pdbx_seq_one_letter_code
_entity_poly.pdbx_strand_id
1 'polypeptide(L)'
;MSKEEKDLLKIGEFAERGDISRRSLRHYEELGILTPERRTSGGFRLYEENDLFKLEIIKVFKELGFSLKEIKKILDRPREEPIENRGAHINYSQDVLRNQLTEVSEKLEKLTKRQELIEGGLEALEECRDCSADSCPSHCDNRRYFL
;
A
#
# COMPACT_ATOMS: atom_id res chain seq x y z
N MET A 1 29.33 -22.31 19.86
CA MET A 1 28.15 -21.66 19.33
C MET A 1 28.60 -20.49 18.48
N SER A 2 28.51 -20.69 17.16
CA SER A 2 28.95 -19.70 16.17
C SER A 2 28.12 -18.45 16.28
N LYS A 3 28.68 -17.30 16.01
CA LYS A 3 28.03 -15.98 15.97
C LYS A 3 26.75 -15.95 15.11
N GLU A 4 26.62 -16.92 14.22
CA GLU A 4 25.51 -17.08 13.23
C GLU A 4 24.20 -17.64 13.79
N GLU A 5 24.19 -18.22 15.00
CA GLU A 5 22.95 -18.80 15.57
C GLU A 5 22.13 -17.81 16.42
N LYS A 6 22.71 -16.66 16.77
CA LYS A 6 22.11 -15.71 17.70
C LYS A 6 21.07 -14.78 17.07
N ASP A 7 21.07 -14.66 15.74
CA ASP A 7 20.26 -13.65 15.03
C ASP A 7 19.10 -14.26 14.22
N LEU A 8 18.78 -15.57 14.44
CA LEU A 8 17.70 -16.23 13.71
C LEU A 8 16.44 -16.38 14.57
N LEU A 9 15.35 -15.85 14.05
CA LEU A 9 14.02 -15.86 14.66
C LEU A 9 13.18 -17.02 14.14
N LYS A 10 12.47 -17.73 15.02
CA LYS A 10 11.45 -18.69 14.61
C LYS A 10 10.25 -17.94 14.05
N ILE A 11 9.50 -18.56 13.13
CA ILE A 11 8.31 -17.96 12.49
C ILE A 11 7.32 -17.33 13.48
N GLY A 12 7.17 -17.88 14.69
CA GLY A 12 6.29 -17.33 15.72
C GLY A 12 6.80 -16.00 16.26
N GLU A 13 8.07 -15.95 16.61
CA GLU A 13 8.74 -14.76 17.12
C GLU A 13 8.86 -13.68 16.04
N PHE A 14 9.23 -14.08 14.82
CA PHE A 14 9.29 -13.18 13.68
C PHE A 14 7.91 -12.56 13.37
N ALA A 15 6.84 -13.37 13.45
CA ALA A 15 5.47 -12.91 13.23
C ALA A 15 5.03 -11.89 14.30
N GLU A 16 5.38 -12.14 15.57
CA GLU A 16 5.07 -11.25 16.69
C GLU A 16 5.83 -9.92 16.57
N ARG A 17 7.15 -9.98 16.37
CA ARG A 17 7.98 -8.77 16.21
C ARG A 17 7.66 -7.96 14.97
N GLY A 18 7.27 -8.65 13.91
CA GLY A 18 6.87 -8.03 12.64
C GLY A 18 5.40 -7.65 12.59
N ASP A 19 4.63 -7.80 13.65
CA ASP A 19 3.18 -7.55 13.67
C ASP A 19 2.47 -8.08 12.41
N ILE A 20 2.64 -9.37 12.16
CA ILE A 20 2.07 -10.06 11.01
C ILE A 20 1.61 -11.48 11.36
N SER A 21 0.57 -11.99 10.70
CA SER A 21 0.14 -13.35 10.92
C SER A 21 1.13 -14.37 10.33
N ARG A 22 1.29 -15.53 10.99
CA ARG A 22 2.06 -16.66 10.45
C ARG A 22 1.53 -17.13 9.08
N ARG A 23 0.23 -16.96 8.85
CA ARG A 23 -0.41 -17.28 7.56
C ARG A 23 0.08 -16.35 6.46
N SER A 24 0.15 -15.04 6.73
CA SER A 24 0.67 -14.06 5.78
C SER A 24 2.15 -14.30 5.46
N LEU A 25 2.97 -14.65 6.47
CA LEU A 25 4.37 -15.00 6.25
C LEU A 25 4.54 -16.23 5.34
N ARG A 26 3.71 -17.27 5.52
CA ARG A 26 3.71 -18.43 4.63
C ARG A 26 3.32 -18.04 3.20
N HIS A 27 2.33 -17.17 3.06
CA HIS A 27 1.92 -16.66 1.76
C HIS A 27 3.04 -15.84 1.09
N TYR A 28 3.78 -15.02 1.85
CA TYR A 28 4.94 -14.30 1.31
C TYR A 28 6.08 -15.24 0.89
N GLU A 29 6.28 -16.35 1.62
CA GLU A 29 7.21 -17.41 1.23
C GLU A 29 6.78 -18.10 -0.07
N GLU A 30 5.50 -18.48 -0.20
CA GLU A 30 4.93 -19.09 -1.41
C GLU A 30 5.11 -18.19 -2.64
N LEU A 31 4.97 -16.90 -2.47
CA LEU A 31 5.20 -15.91 -3.52
C LEU A 31 6.68 -15.59 -3.75
N GLY A 32 7.56 -16.06 -2.87
CA GLY A 32 9.00 -15.77 -2.92
C GLY A 32 9.34 -14.30 -2.65
N ILE A 33 8.50 -13.58 -1.89
CA ILE A 33 8.74 -12.19 -1.50
C ILE A 33 9.61 -12.12 -0.25
N LEU A 34 9.32 -12.98 0.72
CA LEU A 34 10.05 -13.11 1.97
C LEU A 34 10.22 -14.59 2.29
N THR A 35 11.43 -15.10 2.16
CA THR A 35 11.76 -16.50 2.36
C THR A 35 12.57 -16.67 3.64
N PRO A 36 12.36 -17.76 4.41
CA PRO A 36 13.20 -18.05 5.54
C PRO A 36 14.64 -18.30 5.08
N GLU A 37 15.62 -17.87 5.88
CA GLU A 37 17.04 -18.11 5.62
C GLU A 37 17.35 -19.61 5.57
N ARG A 38 16.82 -20.35 6.54
CA ARG A 38 16.94 -21.81 6.60
C ARG A 38 15.80 -22.45 7.38
N ARG A 39 15.77 -23.78 7.36
CA ARG A 39 14.90 -24.56 8.23
C ARG A 39 15.74 -25.40 9.20
N THR A 40 15.23 -25.59 10.41
CA THR A 40 15.86 -26.52 11.38
C THR A 40 15.74 -27.96 10.90
N SER A 41 16.47 -28.89 11.54
CA SER A 41 16.31 -30.34 11.31
C SER A 41 14.87 -30.84 11.53
N GLY A 42 14.10 -30.17 12.37
CA GLY A 42 12.67 -30.42 12.59
C GLY A 42 11.75 -29.69 11.62
N GLY A 43 12.25 -29.04 10.57
CA GLY A 43 11.48 -28.37 9.53
C GLY A 43 10.94 -26.98 9.91
N PHE A 44 11.33 -26.42 11.07
CA PHE A 44 10.89 -25.10 11.48
C PHE A 44 11.61 -24.01 10.70
N ARG A 45 10.86 -23.00 10.24
CA ARG A 45 11.37 -21.83 9.52
C ARG A 45 12.12 -20.90 10.42
N LEU A 46 13.29 -20.46 9.98
CA LEU A 46 14.15 -19.48 10.64
C LEU A 46 14.38 -18.29 9.70
N TYR A 47 14.16 -17.09 10.23
CA TYR A 47 14.32 -15.81 9.54
C TYR A 47 15.47 -15.03 10.16
N GLU A 48 16.17 -14.23 9.38
CA GLU A 48 17.14 -13.28 9.90
C GLU A 48 16.43 -12.08 10.53
N GLU A 49 17.05 -11.47 11.53
CA GLU A 49 16.55 -10.23 12.13
C GLU A 49 16.43 -9.10 11.08
N ASN A 50 17.35 -9.05 10.13
CA ASN A 50 17.31 -8.11 9.01
C ASN A 50 16.07 -8.29 8.09
N ASP A 51 15.44 -9.45 8.09
CA ASP A 51 14.21 -9.67 7.32
C ASP A 51 13.02 -8.91 7.90
N LEU A 52 13.08 -8.47 9.16
CA LEU A 52 12.07 -7.56 9.74
C LEU A 52 12.04 -6.22 8.99
N PHE A 53 13.21 -5.68 8.63
CA PHE A 53 13.28 -4.46 7.82
C PHE A 53 12.65 -4.66 6.43
N LYS A 54 12.91 -5.81 5.79
CA LYS A 54 12.28 -6.16 4.52
C LYS A 54 10.76 -6.29 4.66
N LEU A 55 10.30 -6.85 5.78
CA LEU A 55 8.87 -6.96 6.08
C LEU A 55 8.21 -5.58 6.24
N GLU A 56 8.87 -4.64 6.91
CA GLU A 56 8.36 -3.27 7.05
C GLU A 56 8.24 -2.58 5.67
N ILE A 57 9.21 -2.74 4.79
CA ILE A 57 9.12 -2.22 3.42
C ILE A 57 7.91 -2.84 2.69
N ILE A 58 7.68 -4.14 2.81
CA ILE A 58 6.53 -4.82 2.20
C ILE A 58 5.21 -4.21 2.71
N LYS A 59 5.09 -3.94 4.01
CA LYS A 59 3.90 -3.32 4.59
C LYS A 59 3.66 -1.92 4.04
N VAL A 60 4.68 -1.07 4.02
CA VAL A 60 4.59 0.28 3.46
C VAL A 60 4.11 0.26 2.00
N PHE A 61 4.69 -0.60 1.16
CA PHE A 61 4.24 -0.71 -0.23
C PHE A 61 2.79 -1.23 -0.34
N LYS A 62 2.37 -2.13 0.54
CA LYS A 62 0.97 -2.58 0.59
C LYS A 62 0.01 -1.45 0.97
N GLU A 63 0.36 -0.63 1.95
CA GLU A 63 -0.41 0.55 2.34
C GLU A 63 -0.51 1.57 1.22
N LEU A 64 0.54 1.71 0.41
CA LEU A 64 0.56 2.53 -0.79
C LEU A 64 -0.26 1.94 -1.96
N GLY A 65 -0.86 0.75 -1.78
CA GLY A 65 -1.74 0.11 -2.75
C GLY A 65 -1.05 -0.80 -3.77
N PHE A 66 0.24 -1.11 -3.59
CA PHE A 66 0.96 -2.02 -4.47
C PHE A 66 0.49 -3.47 -4.32
N SER A 67 0.36 -4.18 -5.43
CA SER A 67 0.15 -5.62 -5.43
C SER A 67 1.40 -6.36 -4.95
N LEU A 68 1.23 -7.55 -4.39
CA LEU A 68 2.36 -8.39 -3.97
C LEU A 68 3.31 -8.75 -5.13
N LYS A 69 2.79 -8.82 -6.36
CA LYS A 69 3.62 -9.07 -7.56
C LYS A 69 4.54 -7.89 -7.88
N GLU A 70 4.04 -6.67 -7.75
CA GLU A 70 4.84 -5.44 -7.96
C GLU A 70 5.87 -5.29 -6.84
N ILE A 71 5.46 -5.51 -5.58
CA ILE A 71 6.37 -5.49 -4.43
C ILE A 71 7.51 -6.50 -4.64
N LYS A 72 7.18 -7.73 -5.06
CA LYS A 72 8.19 -8.73 -5.37
C LYS A 72 9.20 -8.22 -6.39
N LYS A 73 8.74 -7.71 -7.52
CA LYS A 73 9.61 -7.20 -8.58
C LYS A 73 10.49 -6.03 -8.13
N ILE A 74 9.98 -5.16 -7.24
CA ILE A 74 10.75 -4.06 -6.65
C ILE A 74 11.84 -4.58 -5.71
N LEU A 75 11.53 -5.61 -4.92
CA LEU A 75 12.42 -6.16 -3.90
C LEU A 75 13.35 -7.26 -4.43
N ASP A 76 12.99 -7.89 -5.56
CA ASP A 76 13.70 -9.04 -6.14
C ASP A 76 14.95 -8.58 -6.90
N ARG A 77 15.87 -7.97 -6.15
CA ARG A 77 17.15 -7.53 -6.67
C ARG A 77 18.21 -8.57 -6.32
N PRO A 78 18.87 -9.19 -7.32
CA PRO A 78 20.01 -10.05 -7.06
C PRO A 78 21.09 -9.28 -6.28
N ARG A 79 21.57 -9.84 -5.17
CA ARG A 79 22.63 -9.21 -4.36
C ARG A 79 23.91 -8.97 -5.15
N GLU A 80 24.14 -9.75 -6.21
CA GLU A 80 25.30 -9.72 -7.10
C GLU A 80 24.98 -9.27 -8.52
N GLU A 81 23.95 -8.43 -8.70
CA GLU A 81 23.60 -7.95 -10.03
C GLU A 81 24.72 -7.06 -10.61
N PRO A 82 25.17 -7.33 -11.85
CA PRO A 82 26.11 -6.46 -12.54
C PRO A 82 25.60 -5.02 -12.59
N ILE A 83 26.52 -4.04 -12.45
CA ILE A 83 26.18 -2.61 -12.45
C ILE A 83 25.38 -2.23 -13.71
N GLU A 84 25.61 -2.91 -14.82
CA GLU A 84 24.94 -2.73 -16.11
C GLU A 84 23.42 -2.97 -16.04
N ASN A 85 22.96 -3.93 -15.22
CA ASN A 85 21.53 -4.26 -15.07
C ASN A 85 20.81 -3.41 -14.02
N ARG A 86 21.57 -2.73 -13.17
CA ARG A 86 21.02 -1.89 -12.09
C ARG A 86 20.12 -0.79 -12.62
N GLY A 87 20.46 -0.20 -13.76
CA GLY A 87 19.68 0.84 -14.42
C GLY A 87 18.29 0.37 -14.82
N ALA A 88 18.17 -0.82 -15.40
CA ALA A 88 16.89 -1.39 -15.82
C ALA A 88 15.96 -1.65 -14.63
N HIS A 89 16.49 -2.16 -13.51
CA HIS A 89 15.72 -2.39 -12.29
C HIS A 89 15.25 -1.08 -11.64
N ILE A 90 16.12 -0.07 -11.60
CA ILE A 90 15.77 1.26 -11.08
C ILE A 90 14.67 1.88 -11.95
N ASN A 91 14.81 1.84 -13.28
CA ASN A 91 13.80 2.37 -14.19
C ASN A 91 12.45 1.69 -14.01
N TYR A 92 12.43 0.35 -13.92
CA TYR A 92 11.20 -0.39 -13.64
C TYR A 92 10.54 0.06 -12.32
N SER A 93 11.33 0.16 -11.25
CA SER A 93 10.82 0.59 -9.95
C SER A 93 10.27 2.02 -9.99
N GLN A 94 10.96 2.92 -10.71
CA GLN A 94 10.49 4.29 -10.91
C GLN A 94 9.17 4.34 -11.69
N ASP A 95 9.04 3.54 -12.74
CA ASP A 95 7.81 3.50 -13.55
C ASP A 95 6.62 2.97 -12.75
N VAL A 96 6.83 1.93 -11.94
CA VAL A 96 5.79 1.40 -11.03
C VAL A 96 5.36 2.47 -10.02
N LEU A 97 6.32 3.19 -9.41
CA LEU A 97 6.02 4.26 -8.45
C LEU A 97 5.31 5.45 -9.12
N ARG A 98 5.71 5.84 -10.33
CA ARG A 98 5.04 6.91 -11.10
C ARG A 98 3.61 6.56 -11.45
N ASN A 99 3.37 5.33 -11.91
CA ASN A 99 2.01 4.86 -12.21
C ASN A 99 1.12 4.92 -10.97
N GLN A 100 1.61 4.47 -9.82
CA GLN A 100 0.87 4.55 -8.57
C GLN A 100 0.60 6.00 -8.14
N LEU A 101 1.58 6.88 -8.30
CA LEU A 101 1.41 8.31 -8.03
C LEU A 101 0.31 8.92 -8.91
N THR A 102 0.28 8.57 -10.19
CA THR A 102 -0.76 9.01 -11.14
C THR A 102 -2.14 8.54 -10.69
N GLU A 103 -2.29 7.25 -10.35
CA GLU A 103 -3.57 6.71 -9.86
C GLU A 103 -4.06 7.41 -8.58
N VAL A 104 -3.15 7.66 -7.63
CA VAL A 104 -3.48 8.37 -6.39
C VAL A 104 -3.91 9.80 -6.69
N SER A 105 -3.21 10.49 -7.60
CA SER A 105 -3.54 11.87 -7.99
C SER A 105 -4.92 11.95 -8.65
N GLU A 106 -5.25 11.03 -9.54
CA GLU A 106 -6.58 10.95 -10.17
C GLU A 106 -7.70 10.67 -9.14
N LYS A 107 -7.45 9.79 -8.18
CA LYS A 107 -8.39 9.52 -7.09
C LYS A 107 -8.60 10.76 -6.23
N LEU A 108 -7.52 11.47 -5.91
CA LEU A 108 -7.58 12.71 -5.13
C LEU A 108 -8.42 13.77 -5.85
N GLU A 109 -8.19 13.99 -7.14
CA GLU A 109 -8.98 14.93 -7.95
C GLU A 109 -10.47 14.60 -7.93
N LYS A 110 -10.81 13.30 -8.11
CA LYS A 110 -12.22 12.85 -8.05
C LYS A 110 -12.85 13.08 -6.68
N LEU A 111 -12.09 12.84 -5.61
CA LEU A 111 -12.58 13.06 -4.24
C LEU A 111 -12.75 14.55 -3.94
N THR A 112 -11.83 15.39 -4.38
CA THR A 112 -11.93 16.86 -4.23
C THR A 112 -13.19 17.40 -4.94
N LYS A 113 -13.42 17.01 -6.20
CA LYS A 113 -14.63 17.39 -6.92
C LYS A 113 -15.92 16.91 -6.23
N ARG A 114 -15.87 15.70 -5.66
CA ARG A 114 -17.02 15.17 -4.90
C ARG A 114 -17.26 15.95 -3.62
N GLN A 115 -16.21 16.33 -2.92
CA GLN A 115 -16.28 17.16 -1.73
C GLN A 115 -16.91 18.52 -2.06
N GLU A 116 -16.43 19.20 -3.08
CA GLU A 116 -16.98 20.49 -3.55
C GLU A 116 -18.48 20.41 -3.87
N LEU A 117 -18.92 19.32 -4.52
CA LEU A 117 -20.34 19.09 -4.80
C LEU A 117 -21.17 18.91 -3.53
N ILE A 118 -20.64 18.19 -2.55
CA ILE A 118 -21.33 17.97 -1.26
C ILE A 118 -21.42 19.27 -0.47
N GLU A 119 -20.34 20.03 -0.40
CA GLU A 119 -20.29 21.33 0.28
C GLU A 119 -21.26 22.32 -0.36
N GLY A 120 -21.25 22.45 -1.68
CA GLY A 120 -22.21 23.29 -2.39
C GLY A 120 -23.67 22.85 -2.23
N GLY A 121 -23.90 21.53 -2.13
CA GLY A 121 -25.23 20.99 -1.81
C GLY A 121 -25.70 21.35 -0.39
N LEU A 122 -24.79 21.31 0.59
CA LEU A 122 -25.10 21.71 1.96
C LEU A 122 -25.42 23.19 2.05
N GLU A 123 -24.62 24.06 1.43
CA GLU A 123 -24.87 25.51 1.36
C GLU A 123 -26.23 25.80 0.70
N ALA A 124 -26.53 25.15 -0.44
CA ALA A 124 -27.81 25.29 -1.11
C ALA A 124 -29.01 24.86 -0.23
N LEU A 125 -28.86 23.82 0.58
CA LEU A 125 -29.90 23.39 1.53
C LEU A 125 -30.11 24.41 2.64
N GLU A 126 -29.05 25.01 3.16
CA GLU A 126 -29.13 26.08 4.19
C GLU A 126 -29.85 27.30 3.64
N GLU A 127 -29.52 27.76 2.44
CA GLU A 127 -30.21 28.85 1.77
C GLU A 127 -31.67 28.53 1.48
N CYS A 128 -31.98 27.28 1.06
CA CYS A 128 -33.34 26.84 0.81
C CYS A 128 -34.21 26.78 2.10
N ARG A 129 -33.59 26.48 3.24
CA ARG A 129 -34.29 26.46 4.54
C ARG A 129 -34.82 27.83 4.92
N ASP A 130 -34.09 28.88 4.59
CA ASP A 130 -34.43 30.26 4.94
C ASP A 130 -35.10 31.01 3.76
N CYS A 131 -35.40 30.29 2.66
CA CYS A 131 -36.02 30.83 1.48
C CYS A 131 -37.50 31.20 1.73
N SER A 132 -37.89 32.43 1.41
CA SER A 132 -39.25 32.94 1.59
C SER A 132 -40.17 32.76 0.37
N ALA A 133 -39.72 32.01 -0.65
CA ALA A 133 -40.49 31.76 -1.87
C ALA A 133 -41.63 30.75 -1.61
N ASP A 134 -42.85 31.05 -2.08
CA ASP A 134 -44.01 30.15 -1.96
C ASP A 134 -43.87 28.87 -2.77
N SER A 135 -42.99 28.86 -3.79
CA SER A 135 -42.62 27.67 -4.59
C SER A 135 -41.21 27.84 -5.13
N CYS A 136 -40.49 26.71 -5.29
CA CYS A 136 -39.14 26.72 -5.82
C CYS A 136 -39.15 27.18 -7.32
N PRO A 137 -38.58 28.35 -7.63
CA PRO A 137 -38.58 28.87 -8.98
C PRO A 137 -37.69 28.07 -9.92
N SER A 138 -38.07 27.95 -11.19
CA SER A 138 -37.31 27.18 -12.20
C SER A 138 -35.91 27.73 -12.48
N HIS A 139 -35.64 28.96 -12.13
CA HIS A 139 -34.37 29.67 -12.33
C HIS A 139 -33.52 29.79 -11.03
N CYS A 140 -33.90 29.05 -9.99
CA CYS A 140 -33.10 29.04 -8.74
C CYS A 140 -31.77 28.33 -8.97
N ASP A 141 -30.65 29.00 -8.62
CA ASP A 141 -29.29 28.46 -8.80
C ASP A 141 -29.05 27.21 -7.97
N ASN A 142 -29.72 27.10 -6.81
CA ASN A 142 -29.59 25.93 -5.92
C ASN A 142 -30.27 24.68 -6.50
N ARG A 143 -31.13 24.81 -7.51
CA ARG A 143 -31.82 23.67 -8.14
C ARG A 143 -30.84 22.67 -8.79
N ARG A 144 -29.67 23.12 -9.24
CA ARG A 144 -28.63 22.27 -9.84
C ARG A 144 -28.10 21.17 -8.91
N TYR A 145 -28.29 21.32 -7.60
CA TYR A 145 -27.85 20.33 -6.60
C TYR A 145 -28.91 19.26 -6.30
N PHE A 146 -30.15 19.43 -6.76
CA PHE A 146 -31.28 18.56 -6.40
C PHE A 146 -31.99 17.92 -7.61
N LEU A 147 -31.56 18.21 -8.83
CA LEU A 147 -32.06 17.65 -10.08
C LEU A 147 -30.93 17.02 -10.89
#